data_d1dcade697ac6a6fbc59300f4a125020
#
_entry.id   d1dcade697ac6a6fbc59300f4a125020
#
_cell.length_a   1.000
_cell.length_b   1.000
_cell.length_c   1.000
_cell.angle_alpha   90.00
_cell.angle_beta   90.00
_cell.angle_gamma   90.00
#
_symmetry.space_group_name_H-M   'P 1'
#
loop_
_entity.id
_entity.type
_entity.pdbx_description
1 polymer ?
#
loop_
_entity_poly.entity_id
_entity_poly.type
_entity_poly.pdbx_seq_one_letter_code
_entity_poly.pdbx_strand_id
1 'polypeptide(L)'
;MKTPKQLERYFKGAANHWRVAILVLVAQREGITVDGIARTLRMNVKTASQHTRKLVRSGLLNKRYQGRQVQHALSPYGKSFLSFMKTF
;
A
#
# COMPACT_ATOMS: atom_id res chain seq x y z
N MET A 1 13.03 15.40 11.10
CA MET A 1 12.99 14.02 10.58
C MET A 1 12.53 13.09 11.69
N LYS A 2 11.82 12.04 11.32
CA LYS A 2 11.44 10.99 12.27
C LYS A 2 12.67 10.25 12.79
N THR A 3 12.57 9.67 13.97
CA THR A 3 13.65 8.85 14.53
C THR A 3 13.83 7.56 13.72
N PRO A 4 15.01 6.90 13.81
CA PRO A 4 15.18 5.60 13.15
C PRO A 4 14.10 4.60 13.52
N LYS A 5 13.68 4.57 14.78
CA LYS A 5 12.63 3.66 15.25
C LYS A 5 11.30 3.92 14.58
N GLN A 6 10.94 5.20 14.40
CA GLN A 6 9.72 5.60 13.71
C GLN A 6 9.80 5.27 12.21
N LEU A 7 10.96 5.50 11.59
CA LEU A 7 11.16 5.21 10.17
C LEU A 7 11.08 3.72 9.87
N GLU A 8 11.56 2.89 10.78
CA GLU A 8 11.55 1.44 10.63
C GLU A 8 10.18 0.91 10.23
N ARG A 9 9.11 1.46 10.80
CA ARG A 9 7.76 1.01 10.53
C ARG A 9 7.40 1.10 9.03
N TYR A 10 7.79 2.21 8.41
CA TYR A 10 7.49 2.43 6.98
C TYR A 10 8.30 1.49 6.10
N PHE A 11 9.57 1.34 6.40
CA PHE A 11 10.44 0.44 5.63
C PHE A 11 10.00 -1.01 5.76
N LYS A 12 9.69 -1.46 6.97
CA LYS A 12 9.18 -2.82 7.19
C LYS A 12 7.84 -3.04 6.51
N GLY A 13 6.97 -2.02 6.51
CA GLY A 13 5.69 -2.11 5.84
C GLY A 13 5.83 -2.37 4.36
N ALA A 14 6.81 -1.74 3.72
CA ALA A 14 7.03 -1.88 2.28
C ALA A 14 7.92 -3.06 1.88
N ALA A 15 8.65 -3.66 2.82
CA ALA A 15 9.72 -4.62 2.52
C ALA A 15 9.20 -6.00 2.11
N ASN A 16 8.53 -6.05 0.96
CA ASN A 16 8.03 -7.27 0.35
C ASN A 16 7.66 -6.94 -1.08
N HIS A 17 8.06 -7.78 -2.06
CA HIS A 17 7.83 -7.44 -3.47
C HIS A 17 6.34 -7.28 -3.81
N TRP A 18 5.45 -8.05 -3.15
CA TRP A 18 4.01 -7.90 -3.36
C TRP A 18 3.51 -6.55 -2.84
N ARG A 19 4.02 -6.11 -1.68
CA ARG A 19 3.63 -4.82 -1.11
C ARG A 19 4.15 -3.66 -1.93
N VAL A 20 5.37 -3.77 -2.47
CA VAL A 20 5.90 -2.78 -3.42
C VAL A 20 5.00 -2.71 -4.65
N ALA A 21 4.62 -3.86 -5.21
CA ALA A 21 3.72 -3.91 -6.37
C ALA A 21 2.36 -3.29 -6.06
N ILE A 22 1.83 -3.52 -4.87
CA ILE A 22 0.55 -2.94 -4.44
C ILE A 22 0.66 -1.41 -4.37
N LEU A 23 1.73 -0.88 -3.79
CA LEU A 23 1.94 0.57 -3.73
C LEU A 23 1.95 1.20 -5.12
N VAL A 24 2.68 0.60 -6.04
CA VAL A 24 2.74 1.09 -7.42
C VAL A 24 1.35 1.05 -8.07
N LEU A 25 0.64 -0.05 -7.89
CA LEU A 25 -0.70 -0.20 -8.47
C LEU A 25 -1.70 0.80 -7.90
N VAL A 26 -1.70 1.01 -6.59
CA VAL A 26 -2.61 1.96 -5.94
C VAL A 26 -2.31 3.38 -6.43
N ALA A 27 -1.04 3.71 -6.66
CA ALA A 27 -0.68 5.01 -7.21
C ALA A 27 -1.27 5.21 -8.62
N GLN A 28 -1.33 4.15 -9.42
CA GLN A 28 -1.88 4.20 -10.77
C GLN A 28 -3.41 4.19 -10.80
N ARG A 29 -4.03 3.55 -9.82
CA ARG A 29 -5.49 3.38 -9.75
C ARG A 29 -5.98 3.74 -8.36
N GLU A 30 -5.96 5.02 -8.05
CA GLU A 30 -6.48 5.51 -6.78
C GLU A 30 -7.94 5.11 -6.63
N GLY A 31 -8.29 4.58 -5.47
CA GLY A 31 -9.63 4.06 -5.18
C GLY A 31 -9.79 2.56 -5.40
N ILE A 32 -8.73 1.87 -5.84
CA ILE A 32 -8.80 0.43 -6.10
C ILE A 32 -9.16 -0.36 -4.84
N THR A 33 -9.98 -1.40 -5.01
CA THR A 33 -10.37 -2.31 -3.92
C THR A 33 -9.38 -3.47 -3.81
N VAL A 34 -9.46 -4.22 -2.71
CA VAL A 34 -8.64 -5.43 -2.54
C VAL A 34 -8.91 -6.44 -3.66
N ASP A 35 -10.18 -6.60 -4.06
CA ASP A 35 -10.51 -7.50 -5.16
C ASP A 35 -9.85 -7.04 -6.46
N GLY A 36 -9.84 -5.74 -6.71
CA GLY A 36 -9.16 -5.17 -7.87
C GLY A 36 -7.66 -5.39 -7.85
N ILE A 37 -7.04 -5.24 -6.67
CA ILE A 37 -5.62 -5.49 -6.48
C ILE A 37 -5.31 -6.96 -6.77
N ALA A 38 -6.06 -7.87 -6.15
CA ALA A 38 -5.86 -9.30 -6.30
C ALA A 38 -5.99 -9.73 -7.77
N ARG A 39 -7.02 -9.21 -8.44
CA ARG A 39 -7.27 -9.54 -9.85
C ARG A 39 -6.15 -9.03 -10.74
N THR A 40 -5.72 -7.79 -10.54
CA THR A 40 -4.70 -7.16 -11.38
C THR A 40 -3.34 -7.83 -11.20
N LEU A 41 -2.98 -8.15 -9.96
CA LEU A 41 -1.68 -8.76 -9.65
C LEU A 41 -1.72 -10.29 -9.68
N ARG A 42 -2.88 -10.88 -9.99
CA ARG A 42 -3.08 -12.33 -10.06
C ARG A 42 -2.65 -13.03 -8.78
N MET A 43 -3.12 -12.50 -7.65
CA MET A 43 -2.82 -13.07 -6.36
C MET A 43 -4.11 -13.44 -5.62
N ASN A 44 -3.98 -14.30 -4.64
CA ASN A 44 -5.09 -14.72 -3.82
C ASN A 44 -5.65 -13.51 -3.06
N VAL A 45 -6.99 -13.37 -3.01
CA VAL A 45 -7.65 -12.25 -2.35
C VAL A 45 -7.28 -12.16 -0.87
N LYS A 46 -7.20 -13.29 -0.19
CA LYS A 46 -6.85 -13.33 1.23
C LYS A 46 -5.44 -12.80 1.45
N THR A 47 -4.50 -13.20 0.60
CA THR A 47 -3.10 -12.73 0.65
C THR A 47 -3.03 -11.25 0.33
N ALA A 48 -3.75 -10.81 -0.71
CA ALA A 48 -3.83 -9.39 -1.07
C ALA A 48 -4.36 -8.56 0.10
N SER A 49 -5.40 -9.04 0.77
CA SER A 49 -5.98 -8.39 1.94
C SER A 49 -4.96 -8.26 3.07
N GLN A 50 -4.18 -9.31 3.33
CA GLN A 50 -3.17 -9.30 4.39
C GLN A 50 -2.08 -8.26 4.09
N HIS A 51 -1.57 -8.23 2.87
CA HIS A 51 -0.55 -7.26 2.48
C HIS A 51 -1.08 -5.84 2.51
N THR A 52 -2.30 -5.62 2.02
CA THR A 52 -2.93 -4.32 2.01
C THR A 52 -3.11 -3.78 3.43
N ARG A 53 -3.57 -4.64 4.37
CA ARG A 53 -3.71 -4.25 5.77
C ARG A 53 -2.39 -3.88 6.41
N LYS A 54 -1.30 -4.59 6.08
CA LYS A 54 0.03 -4.23 6.59
C LYS A 54 0.45 -2.86 6.09
N LEU A 55 0.17 -2.54 4.84
CA LEU A 55 0.48 -1.22 4.28
C LEU A 55 -0.33 -0.12 4.95
N VAL A 56 -1.62 -0.37 5.23
CA VAL A 56 -2.45 0.59 5.97
C VAL A 56 -1.91 0.79 7.37
N ARG A 57 -1.61 -0.29 8.10
CA ARG A 57 -1.09 -0.20 9.46
C ARG A 57 0.26 0.48 9.55
N SER A 58 1.09 0.31 8.52
CA SER A 58 2.41 0.96 8.50
C SER A 58 2.34 2.44 8.09
N GLY A 59 1.16 2.91 7.68
CA GLY A 59 0.96 4.32 7.33
C GLY A 59 1.29 4.67 5.88
N LEU A 60 1.43 3.68 5.00
CA LEU A 60 1.74 3.93 3.57
C LEU A 60 0.49 3.98 2.70
N LEU A 61 -0.60 3.36 3.13
CA LEU A 61 -1.90 3.43 2.46
C LEU A 61 -2.94 3.97 3.40
N ASN A 62 -3.88 4.72 2.83
CA ASN A 62 -5.14 5.08 3.47
C ASN A 62 -6.25 4.24 2.86
N LYS A 63 -7.25 3.92 3.66
CA LYS A 63 -8.47 3.26 3.18
C LYS A 63 -9.66 4.16 3.45
N ARG A 64 -10.64 4.10 2.55
CA ARG A 64 -11.88 4.85 2.69
C ARG A 64 -13.04 3.92 2.37
N TYR A 65 -14.03 3.92 3.24
CA TYR A 65 -15.24 3.14 3.02
C TYR A 65 -16.20 3.91 2.13
N GLN A 66 -16.72 3.23 1.09
CA GLN A 66 -17.74 3.80 0.23
C GLN A 66 -18.79 2.72 -0.01
N GLY A 67 -19.89 2.80 0.73
CA GLY A 67 -20.87 1.72 0.77
C GLY A 67 -20.24 0.46 1.37
N ARG A 68 -20.33 -0.64 0.62
CA ARG A 68 -19.73 -1.92 1.02
C ARG A 68 -18.30 -2.08 0.55
N GLN A 69 -17.80 -1.13 -0.24
CA GLN A 69 -16.47 -1.20 -0.81
C GLN A 69 -15.48 -0.45 0.08
N VAL A 70 -14.26 -0.96 0.11
CA VAL A 70 -13.14 -0.29 0.76
C VAL A 70 -12.15 0.09 -0.33
N GLN A 71 -11.98 1.39 -0.52
CA GLN A 71 -11.09 1.96 -1.52
C GLN A 71 -9.75 2.31 -0.88
N HIS A 72 -8.69 2.26 -1.68
CA HIS A 72 -7.33 2.52 -1.21
C HIS A 72 -6.68 3.64 -1.99
N ALA A 73 -5.87 4.42 -1.29
CA ALA A 73 -5.07 5.48 -1.88
C ALA A 73 -3.73 5.54 -1.13
N LEU A 74 -2.70 6.08 -1.77
CA LEU A 74 -1.45 6.33 -1.06
C LEU A 74 -1.68 7.41 -0.01
N SER A 75 -1.13 7.19 1.18
CA SER A 75 -1.00 8.25 2.17
C SER A 75 0.07 9.25 1.69
N PRO A 76 0.18 10.44 2.32
CA PRO A 76 1.31 11.33 2.02
C PRO A 76 2.66 10.64 2.17
N TYR A 77 2.82 9.78 3.18
CA TYR A 77 4.04 9.00 3.36
C TYR A 77 4.22 7.95 2.26
N GLY A 78 3.11 7.34 1.81
CA GLY A 78 3.15 6.41 0.69
C GLY A 78 3.61 7.09 -0.59
N LYS A 79 3.16 8.32 -0.82
CA LYS A 79 3.59 9.11 -1.98
C LYS A 79 5.08 9.42 -1.91
N SER A 80 5.57 9.82 -0.74
CA SER A 80 7.01 10.07 -0.54
C SER A 80 7.81 8.81 -0.75
N PHE A 81 7.32 7.67 -0.26
CA PHE A 81 7.98 6.38 -0.41
C PHE A 81 8.05 5.97 -1.88
N LEU A 82 6.98 6.15 -2.62
CA LEU A 82 6.95 5.86 -4.05
C LEU A 82 7.96 6.74 -4.81
N SER A 83 8.00 8.02 -4.50
CA SER A 83 8.97 8.94 -5.12
C SER A 83 10.40 8.47 -4.86
N PHE A 84 10.69 8.03 -3.65
CA PHE A 84 11.99 7.48 -3.29
C PHE A 84 12.29 6.22 -4.11
N MET A 85 11.34 5.30 -4.20
CA MET A 85 11.51 4.06 -4.98
C MET A 85 11.81 4.35 -6.45
N LYS A 86 11.23 5.41 -7.00
CA LYS A 86 11.45 5.77 -8.41
C LYS A 86 12.86 6.26 -8.69
N THR A 87 13.66 6.53 -7.67
CA THR A 87 15.05 6.93 -7.84
C THR A 87 15.98 5.74 -8.10
N PHE A 88 15.48 4.54 -7.99
CA PHE A 88 16.26 3.32 -8.19
C PHE A 88 16.25 2.86 -9.64
#